data_f6f2e6b3a61a11d3dd6eb8d40c3bd32f
#
_entry.id   f6f2e6b3a61a11d3dd6eb8d40c3bd32f
#
_cell.length_a   1.000
_cell.length_b   1.000
_cell.length_c   1.000
_cell.angle_alpha   90.00
_cell.angle_beta   90.00
_cell.angle_gamma   90.00
#
_symmetry.space_group_name_H-M   'P 1'
#
loop_
_entity.id
_entity.type
_entity.pdbx_description
1 polymer ?
#
loop_
_entity_poly.entity_id
_entity_poly.type
_entity_poly.pdbx_seq_one_letter_code
_entity_poly.pdbx_strand_id
1 'polypeptide(L)'
;MENLTFDLSARTVRELNQHLHGTPESLAGQHITVSHPDGAHNIAVGINAPVAVTIKGHAGYYAAGMNKFADVTIEGSASTGVAENMMSGKVHVKGFASNGAGASAHGGLLVIDGDAGLRCGISLKGGDIV
;
A
#
# COMPACT_ATOMS: atom_id res chain seq x y z
N MET A 1 -11.48 13.99 -11.66
CA MET A 1 -11.01 12.89 -10.82
C MET A 1 -12.18 12.28 -10.07
N GLU A 2 -12.30 10.98 -10.09
CA GLU A 2 -13.36 10.27 -9.39
C GLU A 2 -12.88 9.83 -8.02
N ASN A 3 -13.64 10.14 -6.96
CA ASN A 3 -13.34 9.76 -5.60
C ASN A 3 -14.30 8.67 -5.14
N LEU A 4 -13.75 7.56 -4.69
CA LEU A 4 -14.51 6.42 -4.16
C LEU A 4 -14.04 6.12 -2.74
N THR A 5 -14.97 5.68 -1.89
CA THR A 5 -14.63 5.29 -0.52
C THR A 5 -15.02 3.83 -0.29
N PHE A 6 -14.07 3.05 0.23
CA PHE A 6 -14.30 1.70 0.71
C PHE A 6 -14.22 1.70 2.24
N ASP A 7 -15.36 1.49 2.88
CA ASP A 7 -15.44 1.42 4.34
C ASP A 7 -15.31 -0.04 4.77
N LEU A 8 -14.17 -0.38 5.36
CA LEU A 8 -13.89 -1.76 5.76
C LEU A 8 -14.66 -2.21 7.00
N SER A 9 -15.46 -1.33 7.62
CA SER A 9 -16.44 -1.75 8.61
C SER A 9 -17.69 -2.34 7.97
N ALA A 10 -17.92 -2.08 6.68
CA ALA A 10 -19.10 -2.54 5.95
C ALA A 10 -18.75 -3.43 4.75
N ARG A 11 -17.54 -3.32 4.22
CA ARG A 11 -17.06 -4.09 3.06
C ARG A 11 -15.80 -4.84 3.41
N THR A 12 -15.45 -5.86 2.63
CA THR A 12 -14.28 -6.69 2.90
C THR A 12 -13.04 -6.17 2.18
N VAL A 13 -11.86 -6.54 2.70
CA VAL A 13 -10.58 -6.30 2.02
C VAL A 13 -10.59 -6.95 0.63
N ARG A 14 -11.21 -8.12 0.51
CA ARG A 14 -11.32 -8.81 -0.78
C ARG A 14 -12.06 -7.98 -1.82
N GLU A 15 -13.16 -7.34 -1.43
CA GLU A 15 -13.90 -6.46 -2.33
C GLU A 15 -13.05 -5.26 -2.76
N LEU A 16 -12.32 -4.66 -1.82
CA LEU A 16 -11.40 -3.57 -2.12
C LEU A 16 -10.34 -4.01 -3.13
N ASN A 17 -9.69 -5.12 -2.88
CA ASN A 17 -8.62 -5.62 -3.76
C ASN A 17 -9.17 -6.01 -5.13
N GLN A 18 -10.36 -6.58 -5.20
CA GLN A 18 -11.00 -6.88 -6.48
C GLN A 18 -11.21 -5.61 -7.32
N HIS A 19 -11.65 -4.53 -6.68
CA HIS A 19 -11.77 -3.25 -7.38
C HIS A 19 -10.40 -2.74 -7.85
N LEU A 20 -9.39 -2.82 -7.00
CA LEU A 20 -8.04 -2.35 -7.31
C LEU A 20 -7.29 -3.22 -8.33
N HIS A 21 -7.79 -4.41 -8.64
CA HIS A 21 -7.25 -5.26 -9.70
C HIS A 21 -7.85 -4.96 -11.07
N GLY A 22 -8.59 -3.87 -11.19
CA GLY A 22 -9.10 -3.41 -12.48
C GLY A 22 -7.98 -3.02 -13.45
N THR A 23 -8.39 -2.76 -14.69
CA THR A 23 -7.43 -2.36 -15.73
C THR A 23 -6.90 -0.95 -15.46
N PRO A 24 -5.72 -0.61 -15.99
CA PRO A 24 -5.22 0.76 -15.89
C PRO A 24 -6.22 1.80 -16.42
N GLU A 25 -6.94 1.48 -17.49
CA GLU A 25 -7.96 2.37 -18.06
C GLU A 25 -9.13 2.58 -17.12
N SER A 26 -9.61 1.52 -16.46
CA SER A 26 -10.75 1.61 -15.55
C SER A 26 -10.42 2.35 -14.27
N LEU A 27 -9.17 2.31 -13.82
CA LEU A 27 -8.73 2.92 -12.57
C LEU A 27 -8.10 4.31 -12.76
N ALA A 28 -7.75 4.68 -13.98
CA ALA A 28 -7.08 5.95 -14.25
C ALA A 28 -7.92 7.12 -13.73
N GLY A 29 -7.27 8.03 -12.99
CA GLY A 29 -7.92 9.20 -12.44
C GLY A 29 -8.77 8.95 -11.19
N GLN A 30 -8.86 7.71 -10.71
CA GLN A 30 -9.56 7.41 -9.47
C GLN A 30 -8.69 7.69 -8.25
N HIS A 31 -9.32 8.15 -7.19
CA HIS A 31 -8.73 8.22 -5.87
C HIS A 31 -9.59 7.39 -4.92
N ILE A 32 -9.01 6.33 -4.39
CA ILE A 32 -9.71 5.41 -3.49
C ILE A 32 -9.33 5.75 -2.06
N THR A 33 -10.33 6.05 -1.24
CA THR A 33 -10.14 6.24 0.20
C THR A 33 -10.62 4.99 0.92
N VAL A 34 -9.76 4.41 1.77
CA VAL A 34 -10.11 3.25 2.58
C VAL A 34 -10.29 3.72 4.01
N SER A 35 -11.51 3.62 4.52
CA SER A 35 -11.83 3.99 5.90
C SER A 35 -11.97 2.75 6.78
N HIS A 36 -11.74 2.92 8.07
CA HIS A 36 -11.84 1.86 9.08
C HIS A 36 -11.00 0.62 8.73
N PRO A 37 -9.69 0.80 8.42
CA PRO A 37 -8.84 -0.36 8.13
C PRO A 37 -8.61 -1.23 9.38
N ASP A 38 -8.53 -0.61 10.56
CA ASP A 38 -8.47 -1.28 11.87
C ASP A 38 -7.47 -2.44 11.91
N GLY A 39 -6.29 -2.26 11.32
CA GLY A 39 -5.24 -3.26 11.31
C GLY A 39 -5.50 -4.45 10.40
N ALA A 40 -6.44 -4.37 9.47
CA ALA A 40 -6.70 -5.47 8.55
C ALA A 40 -5.50 -5.78 7.68
N HIS A 41 -5.30 -7.07 7.37
CA HIS A 41 -4.18 -7.54 6.55
C HIS A 41 -4.49 -7.44 5.06
N ASN A 42 -3.45 -7.39 4.25
CA ASN A 42 -3.51 -7.47 2.78
C ASN A 42 -4.30 -6.33 2.12
N ILE A 43 -4.33 -5.15 2.73
CA ILE A 43 -5.01 -4.00 2.14
C ILE A 43 -4.22 -3.52 0.93
N ALA A 44 -4.90 -3.36 -0.22
CA ALA A 44 -4.33 -2.81 -1.45
C ALA A 44 -3.15 -3.61 -1.99
N VAL A 45 -3.25 -4.94 -1.99
CA VAL A 45 -2.22 -5.84 -2.50
C VAL A 45 -2.41 -6.08 -3.99
N GLY A 46 -1.31 -6.08 -4.74
CA GLY A 46 -1.32 -6.50 -6.15
C GLY A 46 -1.87 -5.47 -7.12
N ILE A 47 -1.82 -4.19 -6.79
CA ILE A 47 -2.25 -3.13 -7.72
C ILE A 47 -1.30 -3.07 -8.91
N ASN A 48 -1.87 -2.97 -10.10
CA ASN A 48 -1.12 -2.83 -11.35
C ASN A 48 -1.75 -1.74 -12.22
N ALA A 49 -1.87 -0.53 -11.66
CA ALA A 49 -2.48 0.59 -12.35
C ALA A 49 -2.11 1.90 -11.65
N PRO A 50 -2.12 3.04 -12.37
CA PRO A 50 -1.79 4.34 -11.79
C PRO A 50 -2.99 4.95 -11.04
N VAL A 51 -3.36 4.33 -9.94
CA VAL A 51 -4.46 4.76 -9.08
C VAL A 51 -3.87 5.32 -7.78
N ALA A 52 -4.54 6.29 -7.17
CA ALA A 52 -4.17 6.81 -5.86
C ALA A 52 -5.05 6.17 -4.78
N VAL A 53 -4.43 5.66 -3.73
CA VAL A 53 -5.14 5.03 -2.61
C VAL A 53 -4.69 5.69 -1.31
N THR A 54 -5.64 6.10 -0.49
CA THR A 54 -5.37 6.63 0.85
C THR A 54 -6.04 5.74 1.88
N ILE A 55 -5.25 5.16 2.77
CA ILE A 55 -5.73 4.30 3.85
C ILE A 55 -5.79 5.15 5.12
N LYS A 56 -6.98 5.36 5.66
CA LYS A 56 -7.24 6.24 6.80
C LYS A 56 -7.11 5.50 8.12
N GLY A 57 -5.88 5.15 8.52
CA GLY A 57 -5.61 4.47 9.78
C GLY A 57 -4.49 3.45 9.65
N HIS A 58 -4.40 2.56 10.63
CA HIS A 58 -3.34 1.54 10.66
C HIS A 58 -3.67 0.36 9.77
N ALA A 59 -2.66 -0.13 9.07
CA ALA A 59 -2.76 -1.32 8.22
C ALA A 59 -2.05 -2.50 8.86
N GLY A 60 -2.57 -3.72 8.64
CA GLY A 60 -1.98 -4.95 9.12
C GLY A 60 -0.84 -5.45 8.20
N TYR A 61 -0.71 -6.76 8.11
CA TYR A 61 0.39 -7.37 7.36
C TYR A 61 0.25 -7.15 5.86
N TYR A 62 1.39 -6.97 5.20
CA TYR A 62 1.54 -7.00 3.74
C TYR A 62 0.75 -5.90 3.00
N ALA A 63 0.47 -4.79 3.65
CA ALA A 63 -0.23 -3.67 3.01
C ALA A 63 0.55 -3.18 1.80
N ALA A 64 -0.14 -2.91 0.70
CA ALA A 64 0.43 -2.46 -0.57
C ALA A 64 1.51 -3.40 -1.12
N GLY A 65 1.44 -4.69 -0.79
CA GLY A 65 2.38 -5.68 -1.34
C GLY A 65 2.28 -5.77 -2.85
N MET A 66 3.39 -6.03 -3.52
CA MET A 66 3.49 -6.17 -4.98
C MET A 66 2.96 -4.95 -5.74
N ASN A 67 3.09 -3.75 -5.17
CA ASN A 67 2.59 -2.52 -5.79
C ASN A 67 3.29 -2.24 -7.11
N LYS A 68 2.49 -1.84 -8.11
CA LYS A 68 2.99 -1.47 -9.42
C LYS A 68 2.20 -0.27 -9.92
N PHE A 69 2.90 0.83 -10.20
CA PHE A 69 2.36 2.10 -10.71
C PHE A 69 1.50 2.90 -9.73
N ALA A 70 0.93 2.32 -8.70
CA ALA A 70 0.00 3.02 -7.81
C ALA A 70 0.74 3.90 -6.79
N ASP A 71 0.01 4.92 -6.32
CA ASP A 71 0.46 5.80 -5.24
C ASP A 71 -0.41 5.50 -4.02
N VAL A 72 0.16 4.83 -3.02
CA VAL A 72 -0.56 4.40 -1.82
C VAL A 72 -0.04 5.16 -0.61
N THR A 73 -0.95 5.84 0.09
CA THR A 73 -0.63 6.55 1.33
C THR A 73 -1.34 5.87 2.50
N ILE A 74 -0.59 5.53 3.55
CA ILE A 74 -1.14 4.97 4.79
C ILE A 74 -1.07 6.08 5.84
N GLU A 75 -2.22 6.59 6.26
CA GLU A 75 -2.32 7.65 7.27
C GLU A 75 -2.35 7.05 8.67
N GLY A 76 -1.30 6.31 8.98
CA GLY A 76 -1.11 5.60 10.21
C GLY A 76 0.12 4.74 10.09
N SER A 77 0.23 3.74 10.92
CA SER A 77 1.36 2.81 10.90
C SER A 77 1.01 1.54 10.14
N ALA A 78 2.03 0.85 9.67
CA ALA A 78 1.89 -0.42 8.96
C ALA A 78 2.58 -1.52 9.76
N SER A 79 2.01 -2.73 9.71
CA SER A 79 2.60 -3.90 10.32
C SER A 79 3.65 -4.52 9.39
N THR A 80 3.97 -5.79 9.59
CA THR A 80 5.04 -6.49 8.85
C THR A 80 4.76 -6.54 7.35
N GLY A 81 5.81 -6.30 6.55
CA GLY A 81 5.77 -6.54 5.12
C GLY A 81 5.11 -5.45 4.27
N VAL A 82 5.03 -4.21 4.77
CA VAL A 82 4.47 -3.12 3.96
C VAL A 82 5.31 -2.92 2.68
N ALA A 83 4.64 -2.77 1.55
CA ALA A 83 5.27 -2.59 0.23
C ALA A 83 6.26 -3.70 -0.14
N GLU A 84 6.09 -4.89 0.41
CA GLU A 84 6.94 -6.04 0.07
C GLU A 84 6.76 -6.39 -1.40
N ASN A 85 7.87 -6.73 -2.07
CA ASN A 85 7.88 -7.04 -3.51
C ASN A 85 7.38 -5.88 -4.40
N MET A 86 7.56 -4.63 -3.98
CA MET A 86 7.15 -3.47 -4.77
C MET A 86 7.92 -3.44 -6.10
N MET A 87 7.20 -3.21 -7.19
CA MET A 87 7.80 -3.17 -8.53
C MET A 87 8.00 -1.74 -9.02
N SER A 88 7.06 -0.84 -8.72
CA SER A 88 7.12 0.57 -9.11
C SER A 88 6.05 1.35 -8.34
N GLY A 89 5.95 2.65 -8.60
CA GLY A 89 5.01 3.51 -7.92
C GLY A 89 5.56 4.05 -6.61
N LYS A 90 4.66 4.43 -5.71
CA LYS A 90 5.03 5.03 -4.42
C LYS A 90 4.17 4.49 -3.31
N VAL A 91 4.78 4.19 -2.17
CA VAL A 91 4.06 3.86 -0.94
C VAL A 91 4.59 4.78 0.16
N HIS A 92 3.69 5.50 0.83
CA HIS A 92 4.05 6.43 1.89
C HIS A 92 3.36 6.02 3.19
N VAL A 93 4.15 5.63 4.18
CA VAL A 93 3.67 5.30 5.53
C VAL A 93 3.91 6.52 6.41
N LYS A 94 2.85 7.17 6.89
CA LYS A 94 2.98 8.39 7.70
C LYS A 94 3.32 8.11 9.16
N GLY A 95 3.03 6.91 9.64
CA GLY A 95 3.46 6.47 10.96
C GLY A 95 4.75 5.67 10.88
N PHE A 96 4.86 4.63 11.68
CA PHE A 96 6.00 3.72 11.64
C PHE A 96 5.65 2.46 10.87
N ALA A 97 6.69 1.77 10.38
CA ALA A 97 6.56 0.46 9.76
C ALA A 97 7.23 -0.58 10.66
N SER A 98 6.66 -1.77 10.69
CA SER A 98 7.22 -2.87 11.44
C SER A 98 8.29 -3.59 10.60
N ASN A 99 8.48 -4.89 10.79
CA ASN A 99 9.56 -5.65 10.16
C ASN A 99 9.33 -5.84 8.66
N GLY A 100 10.43 -5.92 7.90
CA GLY A 100 10.38 -6.29 6.49
C GLY A 100 9.77 -5.25 5.56
N ALA A 101 9.73 -3.98 5.95
CA ALA A 101 9.23 -2.93 5.07
C ALA A 101 10.05 -2.89 3.77
N GLY A 102 9.36 -2.91 2.62
CA GLY A 102 10.02 -2.89 1.31
C GLY A 102 10.86 -4.11 1.00
N ALA A 103 10.71 -5.21 1.73
CA ALA A 103 11.49 -6.42 1.48
C ALA A 103 11.33 -6.89 0.04
N SER A 104 12.44 -7.30 -0.57
CA SER A 104 12.49 -7.81 -1.96
C SER A 104 11.92 -6.84 -3.00
N ALA A 105 11.91 -5.54 -2.74
CA ALA A 105 11.46 -4.56 -3.72
C ALA A 105 12.38 -4.53 -4.93
N HIS A 106 11.81 -4.33 -6.11
CA HIS A 106 12.53 -4.26 -7.38
C HIS A 106 12.61 -2.84 -7.93
N GLY A 107 11.73 -1.95 -7.50
CA GLY A 107 11.68 -0.57 -7.94
C GLY A 107 10.69 0.23 -7.12
N GLY A 108 10.49 1.50 -7.48
CA GLY A 108 9.57 2.38 -6.80
C GLY A 108 10.18 3.12 -5.63
N LEU A 109 9.32 3.82 -4.89
CA LEU A 109 9.72 4.63 -3.73
C LEU A 109 8.85 4.27 -2.53
N LEU A 110 9.48 3.89 -1.42
CA LEU A 110 8.82 3.70 -0.14
C LEU A 110 9.30 4.80 0.82
N VAL A 111 8.37 5.58 1.36
CA VAL A 111 8.65 6.64 2.33
C VAL A 111 8.02 6.25 3.67
N ILE A 112 8.80 6.28 4.74
CA ILE A 112 8.33 5.98 6.10
C ILE A 112 8.67 7.20 6.96
N ASP A 113 7.66 7.91 7.46
CA ASP A 113 7.88 9.12 8.27
C ASP A 113 8.38 8.79 9.68
N GLY A 114 7.91 7.69 10.24
CA GLY A 114 8.35 7.21 11.55
C GLY A 114 9.48 6.20 11.47
N ASP A 115 9.59 5.37 12.49
CA ASP A 115 10.63 4.34 12.54
C ASP A 115 10.30 3.15 11.66
N ALA A 116 11.33 2.53 11.10
CA ALA A 116 11.21 1.24 10.44
C ALA A 116 11.77 0.15 11.36
N GLY A 117 11.14 -1.02 11.33
CA GLY A 117 11.58 -2.16 12.13
C GLY A 117 12.77 -2.89 11.51
N LEU A 118 12.98 -4.13 11.97
CA LEU A 118 14.05 -4.97 11.48
C LEU A 118 13.83 -5.39 10.03
N ARG A 119 14.91 -5.67 9.30
CA ARG A 119 14.89 -6.18 7.92
C ARG A 119 14.22 -5.25 6.92
N CYS A 120 14.23 -3.94 7.20
CA CYS A 120 13.78 -2.95 6.22
C CYS A 120 14.66 -3.07 4.98
N GLY A 121 14.03 -3.25 3.82
CA GLY A 121 14.74 -3.39 2.55
C GLY A 121 15.54 -4.67 2.39
N ILE A 122 15.30 -5.69 3.20
CA ILE A 122 16.02 -6.95 3.03
C ILE A 122 15.81 -7.51 1.63
N SER A 123 16.87 -8.03 1.01
CA SER A 123 16.85 -8.55 -0.37
C SER A 123 16.39 -7.52 -1.40
N LEU A 124 16.63 -6.24 -1.14
CA LEU A 124 16.31 -5.16 -2.08
C LEU A 124 17.05 -5.36 -3.39
N LYS A 125 16.32 -5.29 -4.50
CA LYS A 125 16.86 -5.45 -5.85
C LYS A 125 16.82 -4.16 -6.67
N GLY A 126 16.10 -3.17 -6.20
CA GLY A 126 16.00 -1.87 -6.85
C GLY A 126 15.03 -1.00 -6.07
N GLY A 127 14.92 0.29 -6.46
CA GLY A 127 14.06 1.23 -5.79
C GLY A 127 14.74 1.93 -4.62
N ASP A 128 14.01 2.82 -3.99
CA ASP A 128 14.49 3.65 -2.89
C ASP A 128 13.58 3.52 -1.67
N ILE A 129 14.20 3.48 -0.49
CA ILE A 129 13.49 3.54 0.78
C ILE A 129 14.05 4.72 1.57
N VAL A 130 13.15 5.57 2.02
CA VAL A 130 13.53 6.79 2.74
C VAL A 130 12.87 6.81 4.13
#